data_95d8877212ac878f83048444d6044d4c
#
_entry.id   95d8877212ac878f83048444d6044d4c
#
_cell.length_a   1.000
_cell.length_b   1.000
_cell.length_c   1.000
_cell.angle_alpha   90.00
_cell.angle_beta   90.00
_cell.angle_gamma   90.00
#
_symmetry.space_group_name_H-M   'P 1'
#
loop_
_entity.id
_entity.type
_entity.pdbx_description
1 polymer ?
#
loop_
_entity_poly.entity_id
_entity_poly.type
_entity_poly.pdbx_seq_one_letter_code
_entity_poly.pdbx_strand_id
1 'polypeptide(L)'
;MIFKNVTFYNEVFQKDVADIQVENGRITAIGVLEQEGRDMQGYTLLPGFVDIHIHGRGGGDFSDGTVSSMDRISASLAKCGVTAFCGTTTVSYTHQTLPTIRL
;
A
#
# COMPACT_ATOMS: atom_id res chain seq x y z
N MET A 1 8.26 -15.12 5.79
CA MET A 1 7.64 -15.43 4.47
C MET A 1 8.69 -15.24 3.39
N ILE A 2 8.79 -16.21 2.45
CA ILE A 2 9.79 -16.15 1.38
C ILE A 2 9.07 -16.13 0.03
N PHE A 3 9.51 -15.24 -0.84
CA PHE A 3 9.11 -15.13 -2.23
C PHE A 3 10.30 -15.48 -3.11
N LYS A 4 10.11 -16.40 -4.06
CA LYS A 4 11.13 -16.88 -4.98
C LYS A 4 10.97 -16.24 -6.35
N ASN A 5 12.09 -16.02 -7.05
CA ASN A 5 12.10 -15.55 -8.45
C ASN A 5 11.37 -14.21 -8.66
N VAL A 6 11.49 -13.30 -7.71
CA VAL A 6 10.83 -11.99 -7.77
C VAL A 6 11.59 -11.07 -8.71
N THR A 7 10.91 -10.55 -9.73
CA THR A 7 11.44 -9.44 -10.55
C THR A 7 11.20 -8.11 -9.83
N PHE A 8 12.19 -7.26 -9.76
CA PHE A 8 12.08 -5.92 -9.18
C PHE A 8 13.03 -4.94 -9.88
N TYR A 9 12.94 -3.65 -9.54
CA TYR A 9 13.89 -2.64 -10.00
C TYR A 9 14.85 -2.28 -8.87
N ASN A 10 16.14 -2.36 -9.15
CA ASN A 10 17.20 -2.00 -8.21
C ASN A 10 17.41 -0.48 -8.10
N GLU A 11 18.38 -0.05 -7.30
CA GLU A 11 18.67 1.36 -7.01
C GLU A 11 19.01 2.21 -8.24
N VAL A 12 19.47 1.57 -9.31
CA VAL A 12 19.78 2.23 -10.60
C VAL A 12 18.71 2.01 -11.66
N PHE A 13 17.49 1.64 -11.22
CA PHE A 13 16.31 1.39 -12.07
C PHE A 13 16.50 0.30 -13.14
N GLN A 14 17.38 -0.65 -12.89
CA GLN A 14 17.53 -1.83 -13.74
C GLN A 14 16.70 -2.98 -13.17
N LYS A 15 16.14 -3.79 -14.08
CA LYS A 15 15.45 -5.02 -13.70
C LYS A 15 16.44 -6.02 -13.12
N ASP A 16 16.08 -6.60 -12.00
CA ASP A 16 16.81 -7.64 -11.33
C ASP A 16 15.85 -8.75 -10.88
N VAL A 17 16.36 -9.95 -10.63
CA VAL A 17 15.58 -11.08 -10.16
C VAL A 17 16.28 -11.69 -8.94
N ALA A 18 15.56 -11.79 -7.84
CA ALA A 18 16.08 -12.41 -6.62
C ALA A 18 14.93 -13.02 -5.79
N ASP A 19 15.33 -13.82 -4.80
CA ASP A 19 14.41 -14.22 -3.74
C ASP A 19 14.35 -13.12 -2.68
N ILE A 20 13.19 -12.97 -2.06
CA ILE A 20 12.95 -11.93 -1.05
C ILE A 20 12.37 -12.57 0.20
N GLN A 21 13.00 -12.32 1.33
CA GLN A 21 12.48 -12.71 2.65
C GLN A 21 11.82 -11.53 3.33
N VAL A 22 10.63 -11.77 3.86
CA VAL A 22 9.85 -10.76 4.61
C VAL A 22 9.52 -11.32 5.99
N GLU A 23 9.90 -10.59 7.03
CA GLU A 23 9.60 -10.89 8.42
C GLU A 23 9.08 -9.63 9.14
N ASN A 24 8.02 -9.79 9.90
CA ASN A 24 7.41 -8.69 10.67
C ASN A 24 7.13 -7.43 9.84
N GLY A 25 6.66 -7.62 8.59
CA GLY A 25 6.35 -6.53 7.66
C GLY A 25 7.56 -5.81 7.07
N ARG A 26 8.77 -6.38 7.20
CA ARG A 26 10.01 -5.82 6.65
C ARG A 26 10.71 -6.83 5.75
N ILE A 27 11.37 -6.33 4.70
CA ILE A 27 12.29 -7.12 3.89
C ILE A 27 13.57 -7.33 4.72
N THR A 28 13.92 -8.59 4.98
CA THR A 28 15.09 -8.97 5.79
C THR A 28 16.23 -9.56 4.98
N ALA A 29 15.95 -10.07 3.78
CA ALA A 29 16.98 -10.55 2.86
C ALA A 29 16.53 -10.43 1.42
N ILE A 30 17.49 -10.16 0.52
CA ILE A 30 17.34 -10.18 -0.93
C ILE A 30 18.55 -10.93 -1.49
N GLY A 31 18.32 -11.93 -2.34
CA GLY A 31 19.40 -12.72 -2.95
C GLY A 31 18.92 -14.12 -3.31
N VAL A 32 19.85 -15.06 -3.35
CA VAL A 32 19.52 -16.49 -3.52
C VAL A 32 19.32 -17.09 -2.13
N LEU A 33 18.12 -17.56 -1.85
CA LEU A 33 17.74 -18.17 -0.57
C LEU A 33 17.53 -19.67 -0.75
N GLU A 34 18.10 -20.47 0.17
CA GLU A 34 17.99 -21.94 0.11
C GLU A 34 16.60 -22.45 0.51
N GLN A 35 15.91 -21.67 1.34
CA GLN A 35 14.59 -22.05 1.85
C GLN A 35 13.54 -22.01 0.75
N GLU A 36 12.57 -22.90 0.88
CA GLU A 36 11.39 -22.92 0.01
C GLU A 36 10.51 -21.68 0.26
N GLY A 37 9.80 -21.24 -0.78
CA GLY A 37 8.95 -20.08 -0.73
C GLY A 37 7.94 -20.06 -1.87
N ARG A 38 7.11 -19.03 -1.89
CA ARG A 38 6.13 -18.84 -2.96
C ARG A 38 6.83 -18.38 -4.23
N ASP A 39 6.67 -19.13 -5.32
CA ASP A 39 7.21 -18.75 -6.63
C ASP A 39 6.44 -17.55 -7.18
N MET A 40 7.21 -16.52 -7.54
CA MET A 40 6.71 -15.25 -8.09
C MET A 40 7.21 -15.03 -9.52
N GLN A 41 7.64 -16.07 -10.21
CA GLN A 41 8.04 -15.97 -11.61
C GLN A 41 6.95 -15.31 -12.46
N GLY A 42 7.32 -14.32 -13.25
CA GLY A 42 6.38 -13.54 -14.07
C GLY A 42 5.71 -12.36 -13.37
N TYR A 43 5.89 -12.20 -12.06
CA TYR A 43 5.42 -11.04 -11.31
C TYR A 43 6.56 -10.04 -11.10
N THR A 44 6.22 -8.76 -11.11
CA THR A 44 7.17 -7.68 -10.78
C THR A 44 6.76 -7.03 -9.47
N LEU A 45 7.69 -7.00 -8.52
CA LEU A 45 7.53 -6.28 -7.27
C LEU A 45 7.78 -4.79 -7.50
N LEU A 46 6.86 -3.98 -7.05
CA LEU A 46 6.95 -2.52 -7.03
C LEU A 46 6.70 -2.00 -5.61
N PRO A 47 7.22 -0.81 -5.26
CA PRO A 47 6.76 -0.11 -4.07
C PRO A 47 5.24 0.10 -4.11
N GLY A 48 4.59 0.04 -2.96
CA GLY A 48 3.17 0.36 -2.87
C GLY A 48 2.91 1.81 -3.29
N PHE A 49 1.76 2.05 -3.93
CA PHE A 49 1.39 3.39 -4.36
C PHE A 49 1.02 4.28 -3.18
N VAL A 50 1.28 5.57 -3.32
CA VAL A 50 0.85 6.60 -2.38
C VAL A 50 -0.15 7.50 -3.09
N ASP A 51 -1.38 7.57 -2.57
CA ASP A 51 -2.41 8.48 -3.06
C ASP A 51 -2.39 9.76 -2.22
N ILE A 52 -1.96 10.85 -2.81
CA ILE A 52 -1.77 12.11 -2.08
C ILE A 52 -3.05 12.97 -1.99
N HIS A 53 -4.14 12.57 -2.65
CA HIS A 53 -5.39 13.34 -2.65
C HIS A 53 -6.58 12.46 -3.03
N ILE A 54 -7.37 12.06 -2.04
CA ILE A 54 -8.56 11.23 -2.27
C ILE A 54 -9.70 11.66 -1.36
N HIS A 55 -10.91 11.83 -1.92
CA HIS A 55 -12.12 12.18 -1.17
C HIS A 55 -12.87 10.95 -0.64
N GLY A 56 -12.85 9.87 -1.41
CA GLY A 56 -13.52 8.64 -1.02
C GLY A 56 -13.42 7.57 -2.10
N ARG A 57 -13.75 6.34 -1.73
CA ARG A 57 -13.73 5.18 -2.61
C ARG A 57 -14.54 4.03 -2.02
N GLY A 58 -15.01 3.12 -2.89
CA GLY A 58 -15.70 1.90 -2.44
C GLY A 58 -17.02 2.15 -1.71
N GLY A 59 -17.69 3.27 -2.02
CA GLY A 59 -18.94 3.67 -1.38
C GLY A 59 -18.75 4.32 -0.01
N GLY A 60 -17.55 4.76 0.34
CA GLY A 60 -17.25 5.61 1.50
C GLY A 60 -16.70 6.95 1.09
N ASP A 61 -16.93 7.98 1.87
CA ASP A 61 -16.37 9.33 1.74
C ASP A 61 -15.73 9.75 3.06
N PHE A 62 -14.60 10.49 3.00
CA PHE A 62 -13.95 11.01 4.21
C PHE A 62 -14.82 12.00 4.95
N SER A 63 -15.70 12.70 4.24
CA SER A 63 -16.68 13.62 4.82
C SER A 63 -17.77 12.93 5.65
N ASP A 64 -17.94 11.60 5.50
CA ASP A 64 -18.88 10.82 6.34
C ASP A 64 -18.44 10.78 7.81
N GLY A 65 -17.14 10.93 8.08
CA GLY A 65 -16.56 10.92 9.43
C GLY A 65 -16.78 9.62 10.20
N THR A 66 -17.03 8.50 9.52
CA THR A 66 -17.32 7.20 10.14
C THR A 66 -16.21 6.19 9.95
N VAL A 67 -15.98 5.34 10.95
CA VAL A 67 -15.02 4.22 10.86
C VAL A 67 -15.38 3.29 9.70
N SER A 68 -16.67 3.01 9.49
CA SER A 68 -17.14 2.14 8.42
C SER A 68 -16.78 2.66 7.02
N SER A 69 -16.83 3.97 6.80
CA SER A 69 -16.40 4.58 5.53
C SER A 69 -14.87 4.49 5.37
N MET A 70 -14.11 4.74 6.45
CA MET A 70 -12.65 4.60 6.45
C MET A 70 -12.21 3.18 6.13
N ASP A 71 -12.85 2.17 6.71
CA ASP A 71 -12.55 0.75 6.44
C ASP A 71 -12.83 0.39 4.98
N ARG A 72 -13.96 0.85 4.42
CA ARG A 72 -14.29 0.62 3.00
C ARG A 72 -13.29 1.27 2.06
N ILE A 73 -12.91 2.52 2.33
CA ILE A 73 -11.90 3.24 1.54
C ILE A 73 -10.58 2.50 1.59
N SER A 74 -10.07 2.18 2.78
CA SER A 74 -8.79 1.50 2.99
C SER A 74 -8.76 0.14 2.30
N ALA A 75 -9.78 -0.68 2.48
CA ALA A 75 -9.88 -1.99 1.83
C ALA A 75 -9.93 -1.89 0.30
N SER A 76 -10.64 -0.87 -0.23
CA SER A 76 -10.72 -0.65 -1.67
C SER A 76 -9.40 -0.16 -2.27
N LEU A 77 -8.66 0.70 -1.56
CA LEU A 77 -7.34 1.19 -1.96
C LEU A 77 -6.30 0.08 -1.93
N ALA A 78 -6.28 -0.73 -0.88
CA ALA A 78 -5.36 -1.86 -0.74
C ALA A 78 -5.47 -2.85 -1.91
N LYS A 79 -6.68 -3.12 -2.41
CA LYS A 79 -6.91 -3.97 -3.60
C LYS A 79 -6.27 -3.43 -4.87
N CYS A 80 -5.95 -2.14 -4.91
CA CYS A 80 -5.29 -1.49 -6.05
C CYS A 80 -3.80 -1.24 -5.80
N GLY A 81 -3.23 -1.78 -4.72
CA GLY A 81 -1.82 -1.63 -4.39
C GLY A 81 -1.46 -0.29 -3.75
N VAL A 82 -2.45 0.49 -3.30
CA VAL A 82 -2.21 1.72 -2.53
C VAL A 82 -1.92 1.34 -1.09
N THR A 83 -0.77 1.75 -0.57
CA THR A 83 -0.29 1.41 0.79
C THR A 83 -0.30 2.59 1.74
N ALA A 84 -0.42 3.80 1.23
CA ALA A 84 -0.59 5.01 2.01
C ALA A 84 -1.45 6.02 1.23
N PHE A 85 -2.23 6.83 1.93
CA PHE A 85 -3.07 7.84 1.29
C PHE A 85 -3.33 9.04 2.20
N CYS A 86 -3.60 10.20 1.56
CA CYS A 86 -4.05 11.42 2.22
C CYS A 86 -5.55 11.61 1.98
N GLY A 87 -6.37 11.33 3.00
CA GLY A 87 -7.80 11.59 2.94
C GLY A 87 -8.08 13.10 2.89
N THR A 88 -8.93 13.51 1.95
CA THR A 88 -9.32 14.90 1.75
C THR A 88 -10.83 15.04 1.93
N THR A 89 -11.26 15.94 2.80
CA THR A 89 -12.67 16.26 2.96
C THR A 89 -13.10 17.36 1.99
N THR A 90 -14.31 17.28 1.48
CA THR A 90 -14.94 18.41 0.80
C THR A 90 -15.63 19.28 1.85
N VAL A 91 -15.35 20.58 1.84
CA VAL A 91 -16.00 21.52 2.76
C VAL A 91 -17.45 21.70 2.35
N SER A 92 -18.35 21.00 3.04
CA SER A 92 -19.79 21.20 2.87
C SER A 92 -20.33 22.35 3.72
N TYR A 93 -19.69 22.67 4.85
CA TYR A 93 -20.14 23.70 5.79
C TYR A 93 -18.97 24.38 6.49
N THR A 94 -19.04 25.70 6.66
CA THR A 94 -18.01 26.57 7.21
C THR A 94 -17.72 26.39 8.71
N HIS A 95 -18.39 25.50 9.41
CA HIS A 95 -18.26 25.28 10.87
C HIS A 95 -17.88 23.83 11.23
N GLN A 96 -17.48 23.00 10.27
CA GLN A 96 -16.85 21.72 10.61
C GLN A 96 -15.39 21.99 11.01
N THR A 97 -15.11 21.93 12.28
CA THR A 97 -13.74 21.82 12.77
C THR A 97 -13.16 20.49 12.31
N LEU A 98 -12.16 20.55 11.43
CA LEU A 98 -11.42 19.35 11.01
C LEU A 98 -10.78 18.75 12.28
N PRO A 99 -11.06 17.49 12.61
CA PRO A 99 -10.30 16.81 13.64
C PRO A 99 -8.87 16.66 13.11
N THR A 100 -7.93 17.26 13.81
CA THR A 100 -6.51 17.06 13.53
C THR A 100 -6.17 15.64 13.92
N ILE A 101 -6.09 14.74 12.95
CA ILE A 101 -5.55 13.40 13.20
C ILE A 101 -4.04 13.52 13.22
N ARG A 102 -3.46 13.46 14.43
CA ARG A 102 -2.04 13.15 14.59
C ARG A 102 -1.90 11.63 14.45
N LEU A 103 -1.23 11.22 13.42
CA LEU A 103 -0.70 9.87 13.29
C LEU A 103 0.54 9.71 14.18
#